data_238901a4e71135b80d80f75b1c6fe5ae
#
_entry.id   238901a4e71135b80d80f75b1c6fe5ae
#
_cell.length_a   1.000
_cell.length_b   1.000
_cell.length_c   1.000
_cell.angle_alpha   90.00
_cell.angle_beta   90.00
_cell.angle_gamma   90.00
#
_symmetry.space_group_name_H-M   'P 1'
#
loop_
_entity.id
_entity.type
_entity.pdbx_description
1 polymer ?
#
loop_
_entity_poly.entity_id
_entity_poly.type
_entity_poly.pdbx_seq_one_letter_code
_entity_poly.pdbx_strand_id
1 'polypeptide(L)'
;MEHGKACIRISQYLAEELVQPCIMNIWTGDGLKDIPADRMTPRMLYKESLDEILSEPFDFNLVKPCVESKVFGIGVEAYTVGSAEFALSYAAMNKDKCIPLLDNGHYHPTEVVSDKIPAMLTFFPEIALHITRGVRWDSDHVVLFDDETKEIAKEIVRCGGLSGRVKIALDYFDASINRIGAWVTGFRNVQKALLFALLQPTEELTKLQNEQDFTSLMIRAEELKTMPFGDVWAEYCKEQNVPADDMAWLSEIKKYENEVLLKR
;
A
#
# COMPACT_ATOMS: atom_id res chain seq x y z
N MET A 1 5.12 -18.95 -14.54
CA MET A 1 3.76 -19.53 -14.36
C MET A 1 3.73 -20.52 -13.20
N GLU A 2 4.50 -21.61 -13.19
CA GLU A 2 4.49 -22.62 -12.11
C GLU A 2 4.76 -22.04 -10.70
N HIS A 3 5.69 -21.11 -10.60
CA HIS A 3 5.93 -20.40 -9.34
C HIS A 3 4.68 -19.64 -8.85
N GLY A 4 4.00 -18.90 -9.73
CA GLY A 4 2.77 -18.20 -9.39
C GLY A 4 1.65 -19.15 -8.93
N LYS A 5 1.46 -20.28 -9.61
CA LYS A 5 0.51 -21.31 -9.17
C LYS A 5 0.87 -21.88 -7.78
N ALA A 6 2.16 -22.13 -7.54
CA ALA A 6 2.61 -22.55 -6.21
C ALA A 6 2.33 -21.48 -5.14
N CYS A 7 2.50 -20.21 -5.46
CA CYS A 7 2.15 -19.10 -4.53
C CYS A 7 0.65 -19.08 -4.23
N ILE A 8 -0.24 -19.33 -5.20
CA ILE A 8 -1.68 -19.46 -4.95
C ILE A 8 -1.96 -20.58 -3.92
N ARG A 9 -1.40 -21.77 -4.13
CA ARG A 9 -1.58 -22.90 -3.20
C ARG A 9 -1.06 -22.60 -1.79
N ILE A 10 0.11 -21.96 -1.69
CA ILE A 10 0.68 -21.53 -0.41
C ILE A 10 -0.22 -20.48 0.26
N SER A 11 -0.70 -19.51 -0.51
CA SER A 11 -1.59 -18.46 0.00
C SER A 11 -2.90 -19.03 0.53
N GLN A 12 -3.46 -20.03 -0.15
CA GLN A 12 -4.68 -20.68 0.31
C GLN A 12 -4.43 -21.45 1.61
N TYR A 13 -3.35 -22.22 1.68
CA TYR A 13 -2.98 -22.91 2.92
C TYR A 13 -2.79 -21.93 4.09
N LEU A 14 -2.10 -20.83 3.87
CA LEU A 14 -1.92 -19.79 4.88
C LEU A 14 -3.24 -19.16 5.32
N ALA A 15 -4.15 -18.90 4.37
CA ALA A 15 -5.46 -18.32 4.68
C ALA A 15 -6.33 -19.28 5.51
N GLU A 16 -6.28 -20.57 5.21
CA GLU A 16 -6.99 -21.61 5.96
C GLU A 16 -6.45 -21.73 7.39
N GLU A 17 -5.12 -21.81 7.56
CA GLU A 17 -4.48 -21.95 8.88
C GLU A 17 -4.63 -20.71 9.76
N LEU A 18 -4.57 -19.52 9.17
CA LEU A 18 -4.66 -18.24 9.89
C LEU A 18 -6.11 -17.74 10.04
N VAL A 19 -7.07 -18.42 9.40
CA VAL A 19 -8.49 -18.05 9.39
C VAL A 19 -8.70 -16.59 8.95
N GLN A 20 -7.94 -16.17 7.92
CA GLN A 20 -8.04 -14.82 7.34
C GLN A 20 -7.61 -14.84 5.87
N PRO A 21 -8.17 -13.96 5.01
CA PRO A 21 -7.76 -13.89 3.62
C PRO A 21 -6.27 -13.58 3.46
N CYS A 22 -5.62 -14.29 2.56
CA CYS A 22 -4.22 -14.04 2.17
C CYS A 22 -4.19 -13.20 0.89
N ILE A 23 -3.43 -12.10 0.90
CA ILE A 23 -3.21 -11.25 -0.27
C ILE A 23 -1.95 -11.77 -0.98
N MET A 24 -2.09 -12.07 -2.27
CA MET A 24 -0.99 -12.55 -3.11
C MET A 24 -0.68 -11.52 -4.18
N ASN A 25 0.41 -10.79 -4.02
CA ASN A 25 0.81 -9.80 -5.02
C ASN A 25 1.51 -10.45 -6.22
N ILE A 26 1.12 -10.04 -7.42
CA ILE A 26 1.77 -10.39 -8.68
C ILE A 26 2.32 -9.10 -9.29
N TRP A 27 3.62 -9.02 -9.33
CA TRP A 27 4.37 -7.89 -9.87
C TRP A 27 5.43 -8.38 -10.85
N THR A 28 5.73 -7.58 -11.87
CA THR A 28 6.88 -7.79 -12.76
C THR A 28 7.65 -6.50 -12.96
N GLY A 29 8.97 -6.60 -12.83
CA GLY A 29 9.90 -5.53 -13.18
C GLY A 29 10.33 -5.52 -14.65
N ASP A 30 9.75 -6.37 -15.48
CA ASP A 30 10.13 -6.49 -16.90
C ASP A 30 9.90 -5.18 -17.65
N GLY A 31 10.92 -4.82 -18.42
CA GLY A 31 10.91 -3.60 -19.22
C GLY A 31 12.12 -3.53 -20.13
N LEU A 32 12.31 -2.39 -20.78
CA LEU A 32 13.45 -2.11 -21.65
C LEU A 32 14.05 -0.75 -21.31
N LYS A 33 15.37 -0.66 -21.44
CA LYS A 33 16.12 0.60 -21.18
C LYS A 33 15.82 1.69 -22.19
N ASP A 34 15.49 1.30 -23.42
CA ASP A 34 15.29 2.20 -24.54
C ASP A 34 13.90 1.99 -25.14
N ILE A 35 13.55 2.74 -26.17
CA ILE A 35 12.24 2.64 -26.82
C ILE A 35 12.12 1.28 -27.52
N PRO A 36 11.20 0.42 -27.10
CA PRO A 36 11.01 -0.89 -27.75
C PRO A 36 10.35 -0.74 -29.12
N ALA A 37 10.74 -1.59 -30.05
CA ALA A 37 10.10 -1.69 -31.36
C ALA A 37 8.72 -2.34 -31.26
N ASP A 38 8.53 -3.25 -30.32
CA ASP A 38 7.27 -3.95 -30.07
C ASP A 38 6.92 -3.85 -28.58
N ARG A 39 5.79 -3.24 -28.27
CA ARG A 39 5.22 -3.14 -26.91
C ARG A 39 4.02 -4.06 -26.70
N MET A 40 3.51 -4.67 -27.77
CA MET A 40 2.31 -5.50 -27.71
C MET A 40 2.64 -6.91 -27.28
N THR A 41 3.60 -7.55 -27.95
CA THR A 41 3.96 -8.96 -27.68
C THR A 41 4.34 -9.21 -26.21
N PRO A 42 5.21 -8.42 -25.54
CA PRO A 42 5.51 -8.64 -24.13
C PRO A 42 4.26 -8.54 -23.23
N ARG A 43 3.35 -7.61 -23.54
CA ARG A 43 2.08 -7.47 -22.80
C ARG A 43 1.14 -8.63 -23.00
N MET A 44 1.05 -9.17 -24.23
CA MET A 44 0.28 -10.38 -24.50
C MET A 44 0.84 -11.58 -23.72
N LEU A 45 2.16 -11.76 -23.72
CA LEU A 45 2.82 -12.83 -22.96
C LEU A 45 2.60 -12.67 -21.46
N TYR A 46 2.63 -11.45 -20.94
CA TYR A 46 2.33 -11.19 -19.53
C TYR A 46 0.88 -11.51 -19.20
N LYS A 47 -0.06 -11.10 -20.07
CA LYS A 47 -1.48 -11.44 -19.90
C LYS A 47 -1.68 -12.97 -19.91
N GLU A 48 -1.10 -13.70 -20.87
CA GLU A 48 -1.17 -15.15 -20.94
C GLU A 48 -0.58 -15.81 -19.68
N SER A 49 0.51 -15.24 -19.16
CA SER A 49 1.13 -15.73 -17.90
C SER A 49 0.22 -15.53 -16.70
N LEU A 50 -0.45 -14.39 -16.61
CA LEU A 50 -1.44 -14.13 -15.55
C LEU A 50 -2.66 -15.04 -15.68
N ASP A 51 -3.20 -15.20 -16.88
CA ASP A 51 -4.31 -16.12 -17.17
C ASP A 51 -3.96 -17.55 -16.74
N GLU A 52 -2.75 -18.01 -17.04
CA GLU A 52 -2.28 -19.33 -16.66
C GLU A 52 -2.06 -19.46 -15.14
N ILE A 53 -1.53 -18.45 -14.46
CA ILE A 53 -1.40 -18.43 -13.00
C ILE A 53 -2.78 -18.51 -12.35
N LEU A 54 -3.72 -17.68 -12.78
CA LEU A 54 -5.07 -17.61 -12.22
C LEU A 54 -6.00 -18.75 -12.71
N SER A 55 -5.49 -19.67 -13.52
CA SER A 55 -6.15 -20.94 -13.83
C SER A 55 -5.99 -21.98 -12.73
N GLU A 56 -5.02 -21.82 -11.82
CA GLU A 56 -4.92 -22.65 -10.62
C GLU A 56 -6.19 -22.53 -9.79
N PRO A 57 -6.80 -23.64 -9.37
CA PRO A 57 -8.00 -23.59 -8.53
C PRO A 57 -7.71 -22.96 -7.15
N PHE A 58 -8.53 -22.02 -6.75
CA PHE A 58 -8.48 -21.41 -5.42
C PHE A 58 -9.83 -20.82 -5.02
N ASP A 59 -10.04 -20.62 -3.71
CA ASP A 59 -11.17 -19.87 -3.20
C ASP A 59 -10.84 -18.38 -3.15
N PHE A 60 -11.53 -17.59 -3.97
CA PHE A 60 -11.32 -16.13 -4.02
C PHE A 60 -11.69 -15.42 -2.70
N ASN A 61 -12.45 -16.05 -1.81
CA ASN A 61 -12.68 -15.49 -0.48
C ASN A 61 -11.46 -15.65 0.43
N LEU A 62 -10.64 -16.66 0.20
CA LEU A 62 -9.45 -16.97 0.97
C LEU A 62 -8.18 -16.39 0.36
N VAL A 63 -8.05 -16.43 -0.96
CA VAL A 63 -6.88 -15.89 -1.66
C VAL A 63 -7.30 -14.72 -2.52
N LYS A 64 -6.64 -13.58 -2.33
CA LYS A 64 -6.84 -12.36 -3.11
C LYS A 64 -5.61 -12.09 -3.98
N PRO A 65 -5.51 -12.72 -5.17
CA PRO A 65 -4.48 -12.32 -6.10
C PRO A 65 -4.65 -10.85 -6.49
N CYS A 66 -3.57 -10.10 -6.52
CA CYS A 66 -3.57 -8.72 -7.00
C CYS A 66 -2.50 -8.53 -8.07
N VAL A 67 -2.78 -7.64 -9.00
CA VAL A 67 -1.82 -7.22 -10.02
C VAL A 67 -1.38 -5.81 -9.71
N GLU A 68 -0.09 -5.68 -9.48
CA GLU A 68 0.57 -4.42 -9.18
C GLU A 68 1.10 -3.77 -10.45
N SER A 69 0.87 -2.49 -10.59
CA SER A 69 1.38 -1.69 -11.70
C SER A 69 2.73 -1.07 -11.38
N LYS A 70 3.49 -0.74 -12.44
CA LYS A 70 4.71 0.05 -12.35
C LYS A 70 4.75 1.09 -13.47
N VAL A 71 5.32 2.27 -13.19
CA VAL A 71 5.41 3.35 -14.19
C VAL A 71 6.57 3.09 -15.15
N PHE A 72 7.72 2.71 -14.60
CA PHE A 72 8.95 2.38 -15.32
C PHE A 72 9.65 1.22 -14.61
N GLY A 73 10.62 0.59 -15.25
CA GLY A 73 11.32 -0.57 -14.71
C GLY A 73 12.26 -0.24 -13.54
N ILE A 74 12.96 -1.26 -13.07
CA ILE A 74 13.84 -1.16 -11.89
C ILE A 74 15.04 -0.27 -12.24
N GLY A 75 14.94 1.00 -11.93
CA GLY A 75 16.01 1.99 -11.91
C GLY A 75 16.50 2.51 -13.26
N VAL A 76 16.56 1.68 -14.29
CA VAL A 76 17.20 2.02 -15.57
C VAL A 76 16.34 1.78 -16.80
N GLU A 77 15.19 1.16 -16.64
CA GLU A 77 14.27 0.90 -17.74
C GLU A 77 13.37 2.11 -17.98
N ALA A 78 13.23 2.50 -19.25
CA ALA A 78 12.32 3.56 -19.68
C ALA A 78 10.90 3.03 -19.98
N TYR A 79 10.70 1.72 -19.99
CA TYR A 79 9.46 1.08 -20.35
C TYR A 79 9.21 -0.14 -19.49
N THR A 80 7.98 -0.30 -19.00
CA THR A 80 7.53 -1.48 -18.26
C THR A 80 6.41 -2.21 -18.98
N VAL A 81 6.37 -3.53 -18.84
CA VAL A 81 5.30 -4.38 -19.37
C VAL A 81 4.03 -4.19 -18.53
N GLY A 82 4.16 -4.20 -17.20
CA GLY A 82 3.06 -4.07 -16.24
C GLY A 82 2.72 -2.60 -15.92
N SER A 83 2.31 -1.80 -16.92
CA SER A 83 1.89 -0.42 -16.68
C SER A 83 0.57 -0.32 -15.89
N ALA A 84 0.25 0.89 -15.39
CA ALA A 84 -0.99 1.14 -14.66
C ALA A 84 -2.24 0.78 -15.49
N GLU A 85 -2.24 1.12 -16.78
CA GLU A 85 -3.33 0.78 -17.71
C GLU A 85 -3.49 -0.72 -17.88
N PHE A 86 -2.35 -1.45 -17.95
CA PHE A 86 -2.39 -2.91 -18.07
C PHE A 86 -2.96 -3.56 -16.81
N ALA A 87 -2.42 -3.23 -15.64
CA ALA A 87 -2.84 -3.80 -14.37
C ALA A 87 -4.32 -3.52 -14.07
N LEU A 88 -4.76 -2.26 -14.26
CA LEU A 88 -6.15 -1.87 -14.07
C LEU A 88 -7.09 -2.58 -15.05
N SER A 89 -6.74 -2.64 -16.32
CA SER A 89 -7.54 -3.32 -17.33
C SER A 89 -7.65 -4.81 -17.05
N TYR A 90 -6.53 -5.45 -16.68
CA TYR A 90 -6.51 -6.87 -16.33
C TYR A 90 -7.41 -7.17 -15.12
N ALA A 91 -7.25 -6.42 -14.03
CA ALA A 91 -8.07 -6.58 -12.84
C ALA A 91 -9.56 -6.32 -13.14
N ALA A 92 -9.88 -5.30 -13.95
CA ALA A 92 -11.26 -4.99 -14.34
C ALA A 92 -11.93 -6.11 -15.15
N MET A 93 -11.17 -6.83 -15.96
CA MET A 93 -11.66 -7.97 -16.75
C MET A 93 -11.74 -9.27 -15.95
N ASN A 94 -11.10 -9.36 -14.78
CA ASN A 94 -10.97 -10.58 -13.98
C ASN A 94 -11.37 -10.34 -12.50
N LYS A 95 -12.41 -9.55 -12.25
CA LYS A 95 -12.86 -9.14 -10.89
C LYS A 95 -13.24 -10.30 -9.97
N ASP A 96 -13.53 -11.45 -10.52
CA ASP A 96 -13.85 -12.69 -9.82
C ASP A 96 -12.61 -13.48 -9.37
N LYS A 97 -11.42 -13.08 -9.82
CA LYS A 97 -10.15 -13.76 -9.56
C LYS A 97 -9.01 -12.86 -9.13
N CYS A 98 -9.16 -11.55 -9.29
CA CYS A 98 -8.07 -10.61 -9.11
C CYS A 98 -8.57 -9.24 -8.67
N ILE A 99 -7.83 -8.59 -7.77
CA ILE A 99 -8.05 -7.19 -7.38
C ILE A 99 -6.87 -6.33 -7.84
N PRO A 100 -7.06 -5.02 -8.09
CA PRO A 100 -5.96 -4.13 -8.39
C PRO A 100 -5.16 -3.81 -7.12
N LEU A 101 -3.84 -3.68 -7.26
CA LEU A 101 -2.96 -3.16 -6.23
C LEU A 101 -2.39 -1.81 -6.64
N LEU A 102 -2.51 -0.83 -5.76
CA LEU A 102 -1.94 0.49 -5.90
C LEU A 102 -0.72 0.60 -4.98
N ASP A 103 0.46 0.84 -5.56
CA ASP A 103 1.66 1.20 -4.81
C ASP A 103 1.90 2.70 -4.98
N ASN A 104 2.03 3.45 -3.88
CA ASN A 104 2.18 4.91 -3.96
C ASN A 104 3.56 5.37 -4.44
N GLY A 105 4.55 4.49 -4.53
CA GLY A 105 5.83 4.72 -5.18
C GLY A 105 5.82 4.48 -6.69
N HIS A 106 4.78 3.84 -7.24
CA HIS A 106 4.70 3.39 -8.62
C HIS A 106 3.93 4.34 -9.55
N TYR A 107 3.76 5.60 -9.16
CA TYR A 107 3.11 6.64 -9.97
C TYR A 107 4.04 7.83 -10.17
N HIS A 108 3.71 8.67 -11.16
CA HIS A 108 4.45 9.89 -11.36
C HIS A 108 4.40 10.77 -10.10
N PRO A 109 5.49 11.45 -9.72
CA PRO A 109 5.54 12.25 -8.47
C PRO A 109 4.47 13.33 -8.32
N THR A 110 3.79 13.70 -9.40
CA THR A 110 2.65 14.63 -9.37
C THR A 110 1.29 13.96 -9.23
N GLU A 111 1.26 12.62 -9.23
CA GLU A 111 0.05 11.85 -8.97
C GLU A 111 0.02 11.39 -7.51
N VAL A 112 -1.17 11.47 -6.89
CA VAL A 112 -1.36 11.06 -5.50
C VAL A 112 -2.28 9.83 -5.43
N VAL A 113 -1.86 8.82 -4.67
CA VAL A 113 -2.63 7.57 -4.54
C VAL A 113 -3.89 7.78 -3.72
N SER A 114 -3.90 8.73 -2.79
CA SER A 114 -5.09 9.11 -2.05
C SER A 114 -6.30 9.40 -2.95
N ASP A 115 -6.10 10.10 -4.08
CA ASP A 115 -7.17 10.36 -5.06
C ASP A 115 -7.61 9.09 -5.83
N LYS A 116 -6.72 8.12 -6.01
CA LYS A 116 -7.00 6.88 -6.73
C LYS A 116 -7.87 5.90 -5.94
N ILE A 117 -7.80 5.92 -4.62
CA ILE A 117 -8.54 5.01 -3.73
C ILE A 117 -10.04 5.10 -3.96
N PRO A 118 -10.71 6.27 -3.84
CA PRO A 118 -12.13 6.39 -4.09
C PRO A 118 -12.51 6.08 -5.54
N ALA A 119 -11.66 6.48 -6.50
CA ALA A 119 -11.88 6.19 -7.91
C ALA A 119 -11.94 4.67 -8.15
N MET A 120 -10.99 3.92 -7.63
CA MET A 120 -10.94 2.46 -7.79
C MET A 120 -12.08 1.76 -7.05
N LEU A 121 -12.43 2.19 -5.84
CA LEU A 121 -13.52 1.61 -5.05
C LEU A 121 -14.92 1.88 -5.64
N THR A 122 -15.03 2.77 -6.63
CA THR A 122 -16.25 2.92 -7.44
C THR A 122 -16.48 1.72 -8.35
N PHE A 123 -15.42 1.08 -8.82
CA PHE A 123 -15.49 -0.02 -9.79
C PHE A 123 -15.16 -1.38 -9.20
N PHE A 124 -14.40 -1.43 -8.11
CA PHE A 124 -13.97 -2.66 -7.46
C PHE A 124 -14.54 -2.75 -6.05
N PRO A 125 -15.01 -3.93 -5.63
CA PRO A 125 -15.47 -4.11 -4.24
C PRO A 125 -14.33 -4.02 -3.24
N GLU A 126 -13.13 -4.44 -3.66
CA GLU A 126 -11.90 -4.47 -2.86
C GLU A 126 -10.70 -4.04 -3.70
N ILE A 127 -9.72 -3.41 -3.04
CA ILE A 127 -8.42 -3.06 -3.61
C ILE A 127 -7.31 -3.39 -2.62
N ALA A 128 -6.09 -3.53 -3.11
CA ALA A 128 -4.90 -3.63 -2.28
C ALA A 128 -4.04 -2.37 -2.40
N LEU A 129 -3.29 -2.06 -1.35
CA LEU A 129 -2.34 -0.95 -1.30
C LEU A 129 -0.98 -1.45 -0.84
N HIS A 130 0.07 -1.01 -1.51
CA HIS A 130 1.41 -0.91 -0.96
C HIS A 130 1.68 0.54 -0.59
N ILE A 131 2.00 0.78 0.68
CA ILE A 131 2.40 2.10 1.16
C ILE A 131 3.91 2.10 1.33
N THR A 132 4.57 2.96 0.59
CA THR A 132 6.00 3.19 0.62
C THR A 132 6.29 4.70 0.63
N ARG A 133 7.53 5.11 0.62
CA ARG A 133 7.91 6.49 0.40
C ARG A 133 8.86 6.60 -0.81
N GLY A 134 8.32 6.97 -1.94
CA GLY A 134 9.11 7.33 -3.11
C GLY A 134 9.75 8.72 -2.92
N VAL A 135 11.08 8.81 -3.02
CA VAL A 135 11.80 10.09 -2.99
C VAL A 135 12.14 10.47 -4.43
N ARG A 136 11.24 11.21 -5.08
CA ARG A 136 11.28 11.64 -6.48
C ARG A 136 11.08 10.53 -7.52
N TRP A 137 11.22 9.28 -7.14
CA TRP A 137 11.04 8.08 -7.95
C TRP A 137 10.77 6.91 -7.02
N ASP A 138 10.49 5.74 -7.56
CA ASP A 138 10.30 4.51 -6.80
C ASP A 138 11.62 4.08 -6.13
N SER A 139 11.77 4.39 -4.88
CA SER A 139 13.01 4.22 -4.11
C SER A 139 12.83 3.50 -2.77
N ASP A 140 11.63 3.01 -2.50
CA ASP A 140 11.28 2.13 -1.38
C ASP A 140 11.84 2.56 -0.03
N HIS A 141 11.70 3.85 0.30
CA HIS A 141 12.09 4.36 1.60
C HIS A 141 11.02 4.11 2.66
N VAL A 142 11.45 4.15 3.92
CA VAL A 142 10.54 4.03 5.07
C VAL A 142 9.42 5.06 5.00
N VAL A 143 8.20 4.59 5.21
CA VAL A 143 7.01 5.44 5.31
C VAL A 143 7.15 6.43 6.45
N LEU A 144 6.92 7.71 6.16
CA LEU A 144 6.87 8.79 7.13
C LEU A 144 5.43 9.11 7.54
N PHE A 145 5.28 9.81 8.65
CA PHE A 145 4.01 10.39 9.06
C PHE A 145 3.84 11.76 8.40
N ASP A 146 3.88 11.76 7.06
CA ASP A 146 3.79 12.93 6.20
C ASP A 146 2.36 13.17 5.67
N ASP A 147 2.20 14.18 4.86
CA ASP A 147 0.87 14.56 4.37
C ASP A 147 0.28 13.53 3.40
N GLU A 148 1.10 12.91 2.53
CA GLU A 148 0.58 11.88 1.62
C GLU A 148 0.10 10.64 2.38
N THR A 149 0.87 10.16 3.36
CA THR A 149 0.47 9.03 4.21
C THR A 149 -0.83 9.32 4.97
N LYS A 150 -0.99 10.56 5.47
CA LYS A 150 -2.22 11.00 6.14
C LYS A 150 -3.40 11.08 5.17
N GLU A 151 -3.21 11.60 3.94
CA GLU A 151 -4.30 11.67 2.96
C GLU A 151 -4.73 10.27 2.48
N ILE A 152 -3.79 9.35 2.24
CA ILE A 152 -4.11 7.95 1.96
C ILE A 152 -4.97 7.37 3.11
N ALA A 153 -4.55 7.56 4.35
CA ALA A 153 -5.30 7.08 5.51
C ALA A 153 -6.71 7.70 5.63
N LYS A 154 -6.84 9.00 5.35
CA LYS A 154 -8.14 9.69 5.34
C LYS A 154 -9.06 9.10 4.27
N GLU A 155 -8.58 8.85 3.07
CA GLU A 155 -9.39 8.25 2.01
C GLU A 155 -9.78 6.80 2.33
N ILE A 156 -8.88 6.01 2.92
CA ILE A 156 -9.23 4.66 3.41
C ILE A 156 -10.40 4.74 4.40
N VAL A 157 -10.34 5.64 5.37
CA VAL A 157 -11.41 5.80 6.38
C VAL A 157 -12.70 6.31 5.74
N ARG A 158 -12.64 7.37 4.93
CA ARG A 158 -13.80 8.00 4.27
C ARG A 158 -14.56 7.03 3.36
N CYS A 159 -13.84 6.17 2.65
CA CYS A 159 -14.41 5.17 1.75
C CYS A 159 -14.88 3.89 2.46
N GLY A 160 -14.82 3.82 3.78
CA GLY A 160 -15.14 2.61 4.54
C GLY A 160 -14.14 1.47 4.32
N GLY A 161 -12.90 1.80 3.94
CA GLY A 161 -11.85 0.84 3.58
C GLY A 161 -11.45 -0.09 4.74
N LEU A 162 -11.56 0.38 5.98
CA LEU A 162 -11.27 -0.40 7.19
C LEU A 162 -12.25 -1.57 7.42
N SER A 163 -13.40 -1.60 6.73
CA SER A 163 -14.28 -2.77 6.73
C SER A 163 -13.75 -3.97 5.93
N GLY A 164 -12.50 -3.92 5.49
CA GLY A 164 -11.86 -4.95 4.68
C GLY A 164 -11.86 -4.67 3.16
N ARG A 165 -12.43 -3.57 2.72
CA ARG A 165 -12.43 -3.18 1.30
C ARG A 165 -11.05 -2.74 0.80
N VAL A 166 -10.19 -2.24 1.69
CA VAL A 166 -8.82 -1.86 1.37
C VAL A 166 -7.86 -2.74 2.14
N LYS A 167 -7.07 -3.54 1.40
CA LYS A 167 -6.03 -4.40 1.96
C LYS A 167 -4.74 -3.60 2.04
N ILE A 168 -4.32 -3.23 3.24
CA ILE A 168 -3.17 -2.36 3.47
C ILE A 168 -1.93 -3.20 3.71
N ALA A 169 -0.91 -2.99 2.89
CA ALA A 169 0.44 -3.53 3.08
C ALA A 169 1.48 -2.42 2.95
N LEU A 170 2.70 -2.72 3.35
CA LEU A 170 3.85 -1.81 3.26
C LEU A 170 4.90 -2.47 2.38
N ASP A 171 5.46 -1.70 1.44
CA ASP A 171 6.51 -2.19 0.55
C ASP A 171 7.71 -1.24 0.56
N TYR A 172 8.66 -1.53 1.45
CA TYR A 172 9.92 -0.80 1.54
C TYR A 172 10.97 -1.63 2.27
N PHE A 173 12.23 -1.32 2.05
CA PHE A 173 13.33 -1.99 2.73
C PHE A 173 14.49 -1.06 3.14
N ASP A 174 14.48 0.19 2.81
CA ASP A 174 15.46 1.26 3.12
C ASP A 174 16.82 0.73 3.65
N ALA A 175 17.76 0.53 2.73
CA ALA A 175 19.05 -0.05 3.06
C ALA A 175 20.00 0.89 3.85
N SER A 176 19.59 2.15 4.05
CA SER A 176 20.39 3.16 4.76
C SER A 176 20.29 3.06 6.28
N ILE A 177 19.31 2.31 6.80
CA ILE A 177 19.07 2.15 8.23
C ILE A 177 18.86 0.68 8.61
N ASN A 178 18.86 0.42 9.91
CA ASN A 178 18.54 -0.92 10.42
C ASN A 178 17.16 -1.38 9.95
N ARG A 179 17.08 -2.59 9.39
CA ARG A 179 15.84 -3.15 8.81
C ARG A 179 14.70 -3.24 9.83
N ILE A 180 14.97 -3.66 11.05
CA ILE A 180 13.95 -3.75 12.10
C ILE A 180 13.48 -2.35 12.47
N GLY A 181 14.40 -1.38 12.58
CA GLY A 181 14.08 0.03 12.78
C GLY A 181 13.19 0.59 11.66
N ALA A 182 13.52 0.26 10.41
CA ALA A 182 12.71 0.63 9.26
C ALA A 182 11.28 0.07 9.37
N TRP A 183 11.14 -1.23 9.61
CA TRP A 183 9.83 -1.87 9.73
C TRP A 183 8.99 -1.28 10.85
N VAL A 184 9.54 -1.19 12.06
CA VAL A 184 8.80 -0.64 13.21
C VAL A 184 8.35 0.80 12.94
N THR A 185 9.24 1.63 12.40
CA THR A 185 8.94 3.04 12.09
C THR A 185 7.80 3.14 11.08
N GLY A 186 7.88 2.45 9.96
CA GLY A 186 6.88 2.54 8.91
C GLY A 186 5.51 2.01 9.34
N PHE A 187 5.46 0.82 9.99
CA PHE A 187 4.21 0.30 10.54
C PHE A 187 3.56 1.27 11.52
N ARG A 188 4.34 1.81 12.45
CA ARG A 188 3.83 2.80 13.43
C ARG A 188 3.33 4.06 12.73
N ASN A 189 3.99 4.53 11.69
CA ASN A 189 3.58 5.74 10.98
C ASN A 189 2.27 5.54 10.21
N VAL A 190 2.04 4.37 9.61
CA VAL A 190 0.75 4.05 8.99
C VAL A 190 -0.35 3.90 10.04
N GLN A 191 -0.08 3.25 11.17
CA GLN A 191 -1.05 3.17 12.28
C GLN A 191 -1.41 4.55 12.83
N LYS A 192 -0.40 5.44 13.00
CA LYS A 192 -0.64 6.84 13.38
C LYS A 192 -1.48 7.58 12.35
N ALA A 193 -1.23 7.37 11.07
CA ALA A 193 -2.01 8.02 10.02
C ALA A 193 -3.46 7.54 10.01
N LEU A 194 -3.70 6.25 10.21
CA LEU A 194 -5.07 5.70 10.33
C LEU A 194 -5.78 6.24 11.57
N LEU A 195 -5.09 6.30 12.72
CA LEU A 195 -5.66 6.91 13.92
C LEU A 195 -5.97 8.39 13.71
N PHE A 196 -5.06 9.15 13.08
CA PHE A 196 -5.27 10.55 12.73
C PHE A 196 -6.50 10.71 11.82
N ALA A 197 -6.67 9.82 10.85
CA ALA A 197 -7.82 9.83 9.95
C ALA A 197 -9.14 9.52 10.66
N LEU A 198 -9.13 8.57 11.60
CA LEU A 198 -10.30 8.23 12.41
C LEU A 198 -10.75 9.37 13.33
N LEU A 199 -9.83 10.22 13.74
CA LEU A 199 -10.11 11.39 14.59
C LEU A 199 -10.63 12.60 13.80
N GLN A 200 -10.67 12.55 12.47
CA GLN A 200 -11.19 13.67 11.66
C GLN A 200 -12.72 13.78 11.80
N PRO A 201 -13.26 14.98 11.92
CA PRO A 201 -14.71 15.22 11.95
C PRO A 201 -15.28 15.15 10.53
N THR A 202 -15.29 13.94 9.95
CA THR A 202 -15.63 13.71 8.53
C THR A 202 -17.02 14.23 8.19
N GLU A 203 -18.00 14.09 9.08
CA GLU A 203 -19.36 14.59 8.85
C GLU A 203 -19.42 16.12 8.74
N GLU A 204 -18.69 16.84 9.64
CA GLU A 204 -18.58 18.29 9.59
C GLU A 204 -17.95 18.74 8.27
N LEU A 205 -16.82 18.13 7.89
CA LEU A 205 -16.11 18.49 6.66
C LEU A 205 -16.95 18.19 5.40
N THR A 206 -17.64 17.06 5.39
CA THR A 206 -18.54 16.69 4.27
C THR A 206 -19.73 17.65 4.17
N LYS A 207 -20.27 18.12 5.30
CA LYS A 207 -21.32 19.12 5.32
C LYS A 207 -20.85 20.43 4.67
N LEU A 208 -19.70 20.95 5.09
CA LEU A 208 -19.12 22.16 4.50
C LEU A 208 -18.91 22.03 2.99
N GLN A 209 -18.42 20.87 2.53
CA GLN A 209 -18.27 20.57 1.11
C GLN A 209 -19.61 20.61 0.36
N ASN A 210 -20.64 19.97 0.91
CA ASN A 210 -21.97 19.92 0.28
C ASN A 210 -22.66 21.27 0.24
N GLU A 211 -22.40 22.13 1.22
CA GLU A 211 -22.86 23.52 1.27
C GLU A 211 -22.01 24.46 0.39
N GLN A 212 -20.95 23.94 -0.27
CA GLN A 212 -19.99 24.69 -1.07
C GLN A 212 -19.25 25.81 -0.30
N ASP A 213 -19.16 25.66 1.03
CA ASP A 213 -18.35 26.55 1.87
C ASP A 213 -16.89 26.08 1.91
N PHE A 214 -16.22 26.21 0.76
CA PHE A 214 -14.84 25.78 0.61
C PHE A 214 -13.85 26.61 1.43
N THR A 215 -14.21 27.85 1.81
CA THR A 215 -13.40 28.69 2.68
C THR A 215 -13.32 28.07 4.08
N SER A 216 -14.47 27.79 4.67
CA SER A 216 -14.54 27.16 6.00
C SER A 216 -13.93 25.75 5.96
N LEU A 217 -14.19 24.98 4.90
CA LEU A 217 -13.61 23.65 4.72
C LEU A 217 -12.08 23.70 4.76
N MET A 218 -11.46 24.58 3.97
CA MET A 218 -10.00 24.72 3.94
C MET A 218 -9.44 25.13 5.30
N ILE A 219 -9.98 26.19 5.90
CA ILE A 219 -9.52 26.68 7.21
C ILE A 219 -9.64 25.56 8.26
N ARG A 220 -10.78 24.91 8.30
CA ARG A 220 -11.02 23.83 9.28
C ARG A 220 -10.06 22.65 9.09
N ALA A 221 -9.82 22.23 7.85
CA ALA A 221 -8.90 21.15 7.53
C ALA A 221 -7.45 21.48 7.95
N GLU A 222 -7.00 22.72 7.78
CA GLU A 222 -5.68 23.16 8.23
C GLU A 222 -5.57 23.21 9.76
N GLU A 223 -6.57 23.76 10.45
CA GLU A 223 -6.57 23.84 11.92
C GLU A 223 -6.56 22.43 12.56
N LEU A 224 -7.21 21.46 11.94
CA LEU A 224 -7.21 20.06 12.40
C LEU A 224 -5.81 19.41 12.40
N LYS A 225 -4.88 19.91 11.60
CA LYS A 225 -3.50 19.40 11.57
C LYS A 225 -2.73 19.70 12.87
N THR A 226 -3.13 20.72 13.60
CA THR A 226 -2.47 21.16 14.84
C THR A 226 -3.16 20.66 16.11
N MET A 227 -4.26 19.93 15.98
CA MET A 227 -4.95 19.37 17.15
C MET A 227 -4.08 18.35 17.90
N PRO A 228 -4.22 18.24 19.23
CA PRO A 228 -3.48 17.29 20.04
C PRO A 228 -3.70 15.86 19.52
N PHE A 229 -2.62 15.24 19.07
CA PHE A 229 -2.63 13.87 18.57
C PHE A 229 -1.76 12.94 19.42
N GLY A 230 -0.65 13.47 19.94
CA GLY A 230 0.35 12.69 20.67
C GLY A 230 -0.20 11.97 21.90
N ASP A 231 -1.08 12.62 22.65
CA ASP A 231 -1.69 12.04 23.85
C ASP A 231 -2.66 10.90 23.50
N VAL A 232 -3.43 11.06 22.42
CA VAL A 232 -4.33 10.00 21.92
C VAL A 232 -3.53 8.78 21.45
N TRP A 233 -2.43 9.01 20.74
CA TRP A 233 -1.51 7.97 20.33
C TRP A 233 -0.87 7.27 21.54
N ALA A 234 -0.45 8.02 22.56
CA ALA A 234 0.13 7.47 23.77
C ALA A 234 -0.85 6.57 24.53
N GLU A 235 -2.11 7.01 24.68
CA GLU A 235 -3.14 6.20 25.34
C GLU A 235 -3.46 4.94 24.53
N TYR A 236 -3.58 5.05 23.20
CA TYR A 236 -3.75 3.87 22.33
C TYR A 236 -2.61 2.86 22.52
N CYS A 237 -1.37 3.31 22.52
CA CYS A 237 -0.22 2.43 22.75
C CYS A 237 -0.29 1.75 24.13
N LYS A 238 -0.68 2.49 25.15
CA LYS A 238 -0.83 1.96 26.53
C LYS A 238 -1.93 0.88 26.58
N GLU A 239 -3.07 1.10 25.93
CA GLU A 239 -4.15 0.09 25.82
C GLU A 239 -3.69 -1.18 25.10
N GLN A 240 -2.80 -1.04 24.12
CA GLN A 240 -2.20 -2.17 23.40
C GLN A 240 -0.99 -2.80 24.11
N ASN A 241 -0.61 -2.31 25.29
CA ASN A 241 0.61 -2.73 26.03
C ASN A 241 1.90 -2.62 25.20
N VAL A 242 2.03 -1.56 24.41
CA VAL A 242 3.24 -1.25 23.62
C VAL A 242 3.78 0.12 23.98
N PRO A 243 5.11 0.35 23.83
CA PRO A 243 5.70 1.67 24.09
C PRO A 243 5.14 2.76 23.16
N ALA A 244 4.75 3.89 23.72
CA ALA A 244 4.33 5.06 22.94
C ALA A 244 5.53 5.81 22.34
N ASP A 245 6.63 5.90 23.09
CA ASP A 245 7.87 6.54 22.66
C ASP A 245 8.83 5.57 21.94
N ASP A 246 9.89 6.12 21.36
CA ASP A 246 10.87 5.37 20.60
C ASP A 246 11.98 4.75 21.46
N MET A 247 12.22 5.24 22.65
CA MET A 247 13.40 4.87 23.44
C MET A 247 13.38 3.39 23.83
N ALA A 248 12.22 2.85 24.16
CA ALA A 248 12.11 1.47 24.61
C ALA A 248 12.46 0.47 23.48
N TRP A 249 11.86 0.64 22.29
CA TRP A 249 12.11 -0.28 21.18
C TRP A 249 13.43 0.02 20.45
N LEU A 250 13.91 1.27 20.44
CA LEU A 250 15.22 1.62 19.88
C LEU A 250 16.35 0.97 20.66
N SER A 251 16.26 0.92 21.98
CA SER A 251 17.27 0.24 22.82
C SER A 251 17.41 -1.24 22.47
N GLU A 252 16.31 -1.94 22.23
CA GLU A 252 16.32 -3.33 21.81
C GLU A 252 16.93 -3.52 20.41
N ILE A 253 16.65 -2.61 19.48
CA ILE A 253 17.29 -2.62 18.15
C ILE A 253 18.80 -2.44 18.27
N LYS A 254 19.26 -1.49 19.08
CA LYS A 254 20.69 -1.24 19.30
C LYS A 254 21.39 -2.42 19.98
N LYS A 255 20.71 -3.07 20.89
CA LYS A 255 21.20 -4.32 21.48
C LYS A 255 21.38 -5.41 20.42
N TYR A 256 20.36 -5.63 19.56
CA TYR A 256 20.44 -6.59 18.47
C TYR A 256 21.56 -6.26 17.48
N GLU A 257 21.74 -4.99 17.11
CA GLU A 257 22.87 -4.56 16.27
C GLU A 257 24.22 -4.98 16.87
N ASN A 258 24.44 -4.66 18.15
CA ASN A 258 25.70 -4.93 18.83
C ASN A 258 25.95 -6.42 19.11
N GLU A 259 24.91 -7.16 19.47
CA GLU A 259 25.05 -8.56 19.89
C GLU A 259 25.02 -9.55 18.72
N VAL A 260 24.36 -9.20 17.63
CA VAL A 260 24.13 -10.09 16.49
C VAL A 260 24.72 -9.56 15.18
N LEU A 261 24.29 -8.37 14.72
CA LEU A 261 24.63 -7.91 13.36
C LEU A 261 26.12 -7.58 13.21
N LEU A 262 26.71 -6.91 14.17
CA LEU A 262 28.14 -6.53 14.14
C LEU A 262 29.09 -7.69 14.46
N LYS A 263 28.56 -8.88 14.78
CA LYS A 263 29.35 -10.09 15.05
C LYS A 263 29.31 -11.12 13.93
N ARG A 264 28.64 -10.81 12.82
CA ARG A 264 28.54 -11.68 11.64
C ARG A 264 29.69 -11.48 10.67
#